data_02478139f24e2b94835e836ed73eb57c
#
_entry.id   02478139f24e2b94835e836ed73eb57c
#
_cell.length_a   1.000
_cell.length_b   1.000
_cell.length_c   1.000
_cell.angle_alpha   90.00
_cell.angle_beta   90.00
_cell.angle_gamma   90.00
#
_symmetry.space_group_name_H-M   'P 1'
#
loop_
_entity.id
_entity.type
_entity.pdbx_description
1 polymer ?
#
loop_
_entity_poly.entity_id
_entity_poly.type
_entity_poly.pdbx_seq_one_letter_code
_entity_poly.pdbx_strand_id
1 'polypeptide(L)'
;GLDFEMYCWYASQTTAPICTTRLSAAIHEGHFNAKYGDDMKFCLIWEAANGPHPANVGFREYVVPYWVDYFFTDPRYMTIENKLVIASFGFPIKDYGSPEAIKADMEYLDETAKKLGFDGIILMACSDGSFDRYAVAGVDALYAYNWGKWGYDGEYTKKRITDIQNKGNIHFVPTVSTGFNNVAWAGTRSPQMTPETMGDVLKWFKE
;
A
#
# COMPACT_ATOMS: atom_id res chain seq x y z
N GLY A 1 5.49 0.89 19.90
CA GLY A 1 4.14 0.62 19.45
C GLY A 1 4.04 0.60 17.93
N LEU A 2 2.85 0.48 17.42
CA LEU A 2 2.57 0.71 16.01
C LEU A 2 2.26 2.20 15.81
N ASP A 3 2.74 2.78 14.73
CA ASP A 3 2.52 4.20 14.43
C ASP A 3 1.32 4.39 13.50
N PHE A 4 1.02 3.39 12.66
CA PHE A 4 -0.10 3.40 11.71
C PHE A 4 -0.50 1.99 11.28
N GLU A 5 -1.68 1.89 10.67
CA GLU A 5 -2.20 0.70 9.99
C GLU A 5 -2.45 0.99 8.51
N MET A 6 -2.24 -0.02 7.66
CA MET A 6 -2.51 0.05 6.22
C MET A 6 -3.71 -0.82 5.89
N TYR A 7 -4.77 -0.21 5.35
CA TYR A 7 -6.01 -0.91 5.00
C TYR A 7 -6.11 -1.18 3.51
N CYS A 8 -6.28 -2.44 3.13
CA CYS A 8 -6.59 -2.78 1.75
C CYS A 8 -7.92 -2.16 1.32
N TRP A 9 -7.90 -1.39 0.25
CA TRP A 9 -9.07 -0.77 -0.31
C TRP A 9 -9.28 -1.23 -1.75
N TYR A 10 -10.52 -1.63 -2.04
CA TYR A 10 -10.92 -2.15 -3.35
C TYR A 10 -11.97 -1.24 -3.94
N ALA A 11 -11.81 -0.81 -5.19
CA ALA A 11 -12.89 -0.16 -5.89
C ALA A 11 -14.03 -1.15 -6.19
N SER A 12 -15.27 -0.67 -6.23
CA SER A 12 -16.40 -1.47 -6.67
C SER A 12 -16.26 -1.84 -8.16
N GLN A 13 -16.80 -2.98 -8.54
CA GLN A 13 -16.89 -3.37 -9.96
C GLN A 13 -17.99 -2.63 -10.73
N THR A 14 -18.79 -1.84 -10.05
CA THR A 14 -19.83 -1.02 -10.63
C THR A 14 -19.51 0.46 -10.46
N THR A 15 -19.94 1.28 -11.37
CA THR A 15 -19.63 2.71 -11.41
C THR A 15 -20.25 3.54 -10.28
N ALA A 16 -21.13 2.99 -9.48
CA ALA A 16 -21.70 3.66 -8.30
C ALA A 16 -22.56 2.70 -7.45
N PRO A 17 -22.59 2.89 -6.12
CA PRO A 17 -21.65 3.66 -5.33
C PRO A 17 -20.37 2.86 -5.03
N ILE A 18 -19.23 3.48 -5.19
CA ILE A 18 -17.90 2.88 -4.90
C ILE A 18 -17.74 2.50 -3.42
N CYS A 19 -18.57 3.05 -2.57
CA CYS A 19 -18.45 3.00 -1.12
C CYS A 19 -18.60 1.63 -0.47
N THR A 20 -19.28 0.68 -1.06
CA THR A 20 -19.49 -0.66 -0.49
C THR A 20 -18.50 -1.65 -1.06
N THR A 21 -17.24 -1.42 -0.83
CA THR A 21 -16.20 -2.26 -1.34
C THR A 21 -15.92 -3.45 -0.43
N ARG A 22 -15.25 -4.42 -0.98
CA ARG A 22 -14.70 -5.56 -0.27
C ARG A 22 -13.80 -5.07 0.87
N LEU A 23 -13.96 -5.63 2.06
CA LEU A 23 -13.20 -5.28 3.28
C LEU A 23 -13.38 -3.85 3.79
N SER A 24 -14.35 -3.09 3.30
CA SER A 24 -14.61 -1.73 3.78
C SER A 24 -14.98 -1.66 5.26
N ALA A 25 -15.57 -2.70 5.82
CA ALA A 25 -15.91 -2.78 7.24
C ALA A 25 -14.69 -2.65 8.16
N ALA A 26 -13.51 -3.12 7.73
CA ALA A 26 -12.30 -3.01 8.55
C ALA A 26 -11.94 -1.55 8.88
N ILE A 27 -12.09 -0.64 7.93
CA ILE A 27 -11.81 0.77 8.14
C ILE A 27 -13.03 1.54 8.64
N HIS A 28 -14.20 1.41 7.98
CA HIS A 28 -15.38 2.20 8.29
C HIS A 28 -16.07 1.78 9.60
N GLU A 29 -16.12 0.48 9.89
CA GLU A 29 -16.77 -0.04 11.10
C GLU A 29 -15.74 -0.34 12.20
N GLY A 30 -14.56 -0.84 11.84
CA GLY A 30 -13.47 -1.16 12.75
C GLY A 30 -12.71 0.07 13.21
N HIS A 31 -11.84 0.61 12.37
CA HIS A 31 -10.91 1.69 12.74
C HIS A 31 -11.64 2.96 13.18
N PHE A 32 -12.61 3.42 12.39
CA PHE A 32 -13.29 4.69 12.67
C PHE A 32 -14.16 4.67 13.95
N ASN A 33 -14.60 3.49 14.37
CA ASN A 33 -15.37 3.31 15.60
C ASN A 33 -14.57 2.70 16.76
N ALA A 34 -13.28 2.44 16.57
CA ALA A 34 -12.44 1.87 17.61
C ALA A 34 -12.27 2.85 18.79
N LYS A 35 -12.34 2.33 20.02
CA LYS A 35 -12.20 3.14 21.25
C LYS A 35 -10.93 3.99 21.29
N TYR A 36 -9.86 3.51 20.68
CA TYR A 36 -8.55 4.17 20.61
C TYR A 36 -8.14 4.47 19.15
N GLY A 37 -9.12 4.58 18.27
CA GLY A 37 -8.87 4.86 16.84
C GLY A 37 -8.15 6.19 16.61
N ASP A 38 -8.35 7.17 17.49
CA ASP A 38 -7.70 8.47 17.40
C ASP A 38 -6.20 8.43 17.72
N ASP A 39 -5.74 7.38 18.41
CA ASP A 39 -4.33 7.19 18.74
C ASP A 39 -3.52 6.53 17.60
N MET A 40 -4.20 6.07 16.55
CA MET A 40 -3.60 5.30 15.45
C MET A 40 -3.83 6.00 14.11
N LYS A 41 -2.76 6.26 13.40
CA LYS A 41 -2.85 6.72 12.00
C LYS A 41 -3.22 5.57 11.07
N PHE A 42 -3.75 5.90 9.89
CA PHE A 42 -4.02 4.91 8.86
C PHE A 42 -3.68 5.43 7.46
N CYS A 43 -3.40 4.53 6.55
CA CYS A 43 -3.37 4.84 5.12
C CYS A 43 -3.96 3.68 4.31
N LEU A 44 -4.16 3.91 3.02
CA LEU A 44 -4.75 2.94 2.11
C LEU A 44 -3.68 2.12 1.40
N ILE A 45 -3.95 0.83 1.25
CA ILE A 45 -3.35 0.00 0.20
C ILE A 45 -4.40 -0.15 -0.90
N TRP A 46 -4.25 0.58 -1.97
CA TRP A 46 -5.12 0.43 -3.12
C TRP A 46 -4.84 -0.89 -3.84
N GLU A 47 -5.84 -1.77 -3.83
CA GLU A 47 -5.78 -3.06 -4.53
C GLU A 47 -6.12 -2.85 -6.01
N ALA A 48 -5.16 -2.28 -6.73
CA ALA A 48 -5.32 -1.94 -8.15
C ALA A 48 -5.23 -3.16 -9.08
N ALA A 49 -4.67 -4.29 -8.61
CA ALA A 49 -4.42 -5.46 -9.44
C ALA A 49 -5.61 -6.42 -9.54
N ASN A 50 -6.47 -6.48 -8.51
CA ASN A 50 -7.56 -7.45 -8.41
C ASN A 50 -8.96 -6.80 -8.31
N GLY A 51 -9.01 -5.49 -8.44
CA GLY A 51 -10.26 -4.73 -8.49
C GLY A 51 -10.57 -4.22 -9.89
N PRO A 52 -11.67 -3.53 -10.07
CA PRO A 52 -11.87 -2.77 -11.29
C PRO A 52 -10.76 -1.74 -11.41
N HIS A 53 -10.12 -1.74 -12.56
CA HIS A 53 -9.02 -0.83 -12.83
C HIS A 53 -9.52 0.61 -12.90
N PRO A 54 -8.69 1.59 -12.60
CA PRO A 54 -9.05 3.00 -12.69
C PRO A 54 -9.67 3.38 -14.03
N ALA A 55 -9.17 2.83 -15.12
CA ALA A 55 -9.71 3.04 -16.45
C ALA A 55 -11.17 2.54 -16.61
N ASN A 56 -11.56 1.51 -15.86
CA ASN A 56 -12.89 0.93 -15.93
C ASN A 56 -13.91 1.58 -15.00
N VAL A 57 -13.44 2.18 -13.90
CA VAL A 57 -14.31 2.78 -12.88
C VAL A 57 -14.22 4.30 -12.82
N GLY A 58 -13.43 4.93 -13.70
CA GLY A 58 -13.22 6.38 -13.66
C GLY A 58 -12.44 6.79 -12.40
N PHE A 59 -11.13 6.53 -12.38
CA PHE A 59 -10.28 6.85 -11.24
C PHE A 59 -10.46 8.29 -10.76
N ARG A 60 -10.43 9.24 -11.71
CA ARG A 60 -10.59 10.67 -11.43
C ARG A 60 -12.02 11.06 -11.08
N GLU A 61 -13.00 10.35 -11.62
CA GLU A 61 -14.42 10.68 -11.49
C GLU A 61 -15.06 10.08 -10.23
N TYR A 62 -14.60 8.89 -9.80
CA TYR A 62 -15.24 8.16 -8.69
C TYR A 62 -14.27 7.84 -7.55
N VAL A 63 -13.06 7.35 -7.86
CA VAL A 63 -12.14 6.86 -6.83
C VAL A 63 -11.56 8.03 -6.02
N VAL A 64 -10.99 9.02 -6.70
CA VAL A 64 -10.36 10.15 -6.02
C VAL A 64 -11.36 10.98 -5.21
N PRO A 65 -12.56 11.33 -5.72
CA PRO A 65 -13.56 12.02 -4.90
C PRO A 65 -13.97 11.21 -3.67
N TYR A 66 -14.15 9.91 -3.80
CA TYR A 66 -14.45 9.06 -2.65
C TYR A 66 -13.34 9.08 -1.59
N TRP A 67 -12.06 8.99 -2.00
CA TRP A 67 -10.93 9.08 -1.07
C TRP A 67 -10.86 10.44 -0.38
N VAL A 68 -11.15 11.51 -1.10
CA VAL A 68 -11.23 12.87 -0.53
C VAL A 68 -12.32 12.93 0.54
N ASP A 69 -13.52 12.48 0.24
CA ASP A 69 -14.68 12.61 1.12
C ASP A 69 -14.56 11.77 2.38
N TYR A 70 -13.96 10.60 2.30
CA TYR A 70 -13.99 9.62 3.40
C TYR A 70 -12.63 9.41 4.10
N PHE A 71 -11.52 9.74 3.45
CA PHE A 71 -10.20 9.40 4.00
C PHE A 71 -9.26 10.61 4.11
N PHE A 72 -9.05 11.37 3.06
CA PHE A 72 -8.01 12.41 3.06
C PHE A 72 -8.33 13.60 3.96
N THR A 73 -9.60 13.81 4.26
CA THR A 73 -10.06 14.84 5.21
C THR A 73 -10.06 14.37 6.66
N ASP A 74 -9.85 13.08 6.92
CA ASP A 74 -9.72 12.55 8.27
C ASP A 74 -8.34 12.91 8.86
N PRO A 75 -8.27 13.55 10.03
CA PRO A 75 -6.99 13.97 10.64
C PRO A 75 -6.09 12.80 11.05
N ARG A 76 -6.61 11.57 11.07
CA ARG A 76 -5.86 10.34 11.33
C ARG A 76 -5.20 9.78 10.07
N TYR A 77 -5.54 10.29 8.87
CA TYR A 77 -4.88 9.83 7.65
C TYR A 77 -3.37 10.12 7.73
N MET A 78 -2.57 9.13 7.36
CA MET A 78 -1.12 9.21 7.48
C MET A 78 -0.53 10.20 6.48
N THR A 79 0.27 11.13 7.01
CA THR A 79 1.08 12.04 6.22
C THR A 79 2.54 11.94 6.63
N ILE A 80 3.43 12.15 5.68
CA ILE A 80 4.86 12.35 5.92
C ILE A 80 5.24 13.67 5.26
N GLU A 81 5.83 14.59 6.01
CA GLU A 81 6.19 15.93 5.50
C GLU A 81 5.02 16.61 4.77
N ASN A 82 3.85 16.58 5.40
CA ASN A 82 2.59 17.12 4.86
C ASN A 82 2.14 16.51 3.51
N LYS A 83 2.63 15.34 3.12
CA LYS A 83 2.18 14.59 1.94
C LYS A 83 1.37 13.37 2.33
N LEU A 84 0.25 13.13 1.65
CA LEU A 84 -0.58 11.95 1.88
C LEU A 84 0.14 10.67 1.47
N VAL A 85 0.18 9.67 2.34
CA VAL A 85 0.81 8.38 2.03
C VAL A 85 -0.22 7.44 1.40
N ILE A 86 0.07 6.94 0.21
CA ILE A 86 -0.77 6.00 -0.52
C ILE A 86 0.06 4.82 -0.96
N ALA A 87 -0.37 3.63 -0.59
CA ALA A 87 0.23 2.40 -1.07
C ALA A 87 -0.64 1.76 -2.16
N SER A 88 -0.02 1.05 -3.10
CA SER A 88 -0.71 0.24 -4.09
C SER A 88 -0.23 -1.21 -4.02
N PHE A 89 -1.14 -2.15 -4.12
CA PHE A 89 -0.81 -3.58 -4.29
C PHE A 89 -0.45 -3.91 -5.75
N GLY A 90 0.44 -3.11 -6.32
CA GLY A 90 0.86 -3.19 -7.71
C GLY A 90 0.02 -2.32 -8.63
N PHE A 91 0.60 -1.99 -9.77
CA PHE A 91 -0.09 -1.27 -10.84
C PHE A 91 -0.31 -2.19 -12.03
N PRO A 92 -1.54 -2.42 -12.46
CA PRO A 92 -1.84 -3.26 -13.60
C PRO A 92 -1.53 -2.52 -14.91
N ILE A 93 -0.25 -2.40 -15.26
CA ILE A 93 0.21 -1.67 -16.44
C ILE A 93 -0.51 -2.14 -17.71
N LYS A 94 -0.80 -3.45 -17.80
CA LYS A 94 -1.56 -4.01 -18.94
C LYS A 94 -2.94 -3.38 -19.12
N ASP A 95 -3.57 -2.92 -18.04
CA ASP A 95 -4.93 -2.41 -18.05
C ASP A 95 -4.95 -0.88 -18.16
N TYR A 96 -3.87 -0.23 -17.76
CA TYR A 96 -3.61 1.19 -18.04
C TYR A 96 -3.08 1.41 -19.47
N GLY A 97 -2.52 0.37 -20.09
CA GLY A 97 -1.87 0.45 -21.38
C GLY A 97 -0.40 0.88 -21.29
N SER A 98 -0.03 1.75 -20.38
CA SER A 98 1.37 2.17 -20.20
C SER A 98 1.66 2.72 -18.79
N PRO A 99 2.92 2.76 -18.36
CA PRO A 99 3.33 3.43 -17.11
C PRO A 99 3.01 4.93 -17.09
N GLU A 100 3.07 5.60 -18.24
CA GLU A 100 2.77 7.03 -18.37
C GLU A 100 1.30 7.34 -18.11
N ALA A 101 0.39 6.43 -18.47
CA ALA A 101 -1.04 6.57 -18.14
C ALA A 101 -1.27 6.46 -16.63
N ILE A 102 -0.55 5.58 -15.93
CA ILE A 102 -0.56 5.52 -14.47
C ILE A 102 -0.03 6.83 -13.90
N LYS A 103 1.09 7.31 -14.39
CA LYS A 103 1.70 8.58 -13.96
C LYS A 103 0.73 9.74 -14.06
N ALA A 104 0.02 9.87 -15.17
CA ALA A 104 -0.95 10.93 -15.37
C ALA A 104 -2.11 10.91 -14.35
N ASP A 105 -2.54 9.74 -13.91
CA ASP A 105 -3.56 9.61 -12.86
C ASP A 105 -2.98 9.91 -11.46
N MET A 106 -1.73 9.53 -11.21
CA MET A 106 -1.05 9.87 -9.96
C MET A 106 -0.74 11.36 -9.86
N GLU A 107 -0.38 12.01 -10.95
CA GLU A 107 -0.23 13.48 -11.02
C GLU A 107 -1.57 14.19 -10.73
N TYR A 108 -2.68 13.68 -11.26
CA TYR A 108 -4.00 14.20 -10.92
C TYR A 108 -4.32 14.07 -9.42
N LEU A 109 -3.97 12.94 -8.82
CA LEU A 109 -4.15 12.69 -7.39
C LEU A 109 -3.27 13.63 -6.54
N ASP A 110 -2.03 13.82 -6.93
CA ASP A 110 -1.08 14.75 -6.30
C ASP A 110 -1.60 16.19 -6.32
N GLU A 111 -2.08 16.65 -7.46
CA GLU A 111 -2.69 17.99 -7.59
C GLU A 111 -3.99 18.12 -6.77
N THR A 112 -4.73 17.01 -6.61
CA THR A 112 -5.91 17.01 -5.74
C THR A 112 -5.52 17.13 -4.27
N ALA A 113 -4.47 16.42 -3.83
CA ALA A 113 -3.93 16.55 -2.49
C ALA A 113 -3.48 17.99 -2.20
N LYS A 114 -2.79 18.64 -3.15
CA LYS A 114 -2.39 20.05 -3.03
C LYS A 114 -3.57 21.01 -2.89
N LYS A 115 -4.67 20.77 -3.58
CA LYS A 115 -5.90 21.57 -3.44
C LYS A 115 -6.55 21.41 -2.06
N LEU A 116 -6.29 20.31 -1.37
CA LEU A 116 -6.74 20.06 0.01
C LEU A 116 -5.81 20.67 1.07
N GLY A 117 -4.67 21.25 0.66
CA GLY A 117 -3.70 21.88 1.57
C GLY A 117 -2.52 21.01 1.96
N PHE A 118 -2.36 19.85 1.32
CA PHE A 118 -1.18 19.01 1.46
C PHE A 118 -0.09 19.42 0.46
N ASP A 119 1.14 18.96 0.66
CA ASP A 119 2.26 19.22 -0.26
C ASP A 119 2.35 18.18 -1.39
N GLY A 120 1.34 17.36 -1.55
CA GLY A 120 1.21 16.32 -2.56
C GLY A 120 1.00 14.93 -1.95
N ILE A 121 1.47 13.90 -2.65
CA ILE A 121 1.39 12.51 -2.22
C ILE A 121 2.79 11.86 -2.10
N ILE A 122 2.87 10.78 -1.32
CA ILE A 122 3.94 9.79 -1.37
C ILE A 122 3.31 8.50 -1.86
N LEU A 123 3.71 8.07 -3.04
CA LEU A 123 3.19 6.87 -3.68
C LEU A 123 4.12 5.69 -3.45
N MET A 124 3.62 4.65 -2.80
CA MET A 124 4.33 3.40 -2.60
C MET A 124 3.72 2.28 -3.44
N ALA A 125 4.53 1.41 -4.03
CA ALA A 125 4.04 0.24 -4.76
C ALA A 125 4.57 -1.07 -4.17
N CYS A 126 3.70 -2.05 -4.07
CA CYS A 126 4.08 -3.41 -3.69
C CYS A 126 4.86 -4.06 -4.84
N SER A 127 6.15 -4.18 -4.67
CA SER A 127 7.02 -4.87 -5.62
C SER A 127 8.32 -5.30 -4.95
N ASP A 128 8.84 -6.42 -5.39
CA ASP A 128 10.12 -6.97 -4.94
C ASP A 128 11.21 -6.95 -6.03
N GLY A 129 11.02 -6.18 -7.12
CA GLY A 129 12.05 -6.12 -8.15
C GLY A 129 11.74 -5.51 -9.51
N SER A 130 10.65 -4.80 -9.68
CA SER A 130 10.29 -4.17 -10.97
C SER A 130 10.51 -2.65 -10.94
N PHE A 131 11.75 -2.23 -10.70
CA PHE A 131 12.10 -0.83 -10.43
C PHE A 131 11.80 0.13 -11.59
N ASP A 132 12.27 -0.16 -12.79
CA ASP A 132 12.25 0.79 -13.90
C ASP A 132 10.84 1.25 -14.29
N ARG A 133 9.91 0.32 -14.42
CA ARG A 133 8.51 0.64 -14.76
C ARG A 133 7.79 1.45 -13.68
N TYR A 134 8.13 1.24 -12.41
CA TYR A 134 7.55 1.99 -11.31
C TYR A 134 8.14 3.40 -11.20
N ALA A 135 9.42 3.57 -11.52
CA ALA A 135 10.03 4.89 -11.64
C ALA A 135 9.33 5.75 -12.71
N VAL A 136 9.05 5.17 -13.88
CA VAL A 136 8.29 5.86 -14.95
C VAL A 136 6.88 6.21 -14.49
N ALA A 137 6.22 5.33 -13.72
CA ALA A 137 4.89 5.57 -13.17
C ALA A 137 4.85 6.64 -12.05
N GLY A 138 6.00 7.16 -11.61
CA GLY A 138 6.08 8.19 -10.58
C GLY A 138 5.97 7.63 -9.15
N VAL A 139 6.35 6.38 -8.94
CA VAL A 139 6.37 5.76 -7.61
C VAL A 139 7.59 6.26 -6.82
N ASP A 140 7.38 6.72 -5.60
CA ASP A 140 8.42 7.24 -4.71
C ASP A 140 9.15 6.12 -3.95
N ALA A 141 8.42 5.07 -3.56
CA ALA A 141 8.99 3.96 -2.80
C ALA A 141 8.36 2.61 -3.18
N LEU A 142 9.13 1.55 -2.98
CA LEU A 142 8.65 0.18 -3.08
C LEU A 142 8.58 -0.46 -1.69
N TYR A 143 7.66 -1.40 -1.51
CA TYR A 143 7.58 -2.26 -0.34
C TYR A 143 7.21 -3.68 -0.77
N ALA A 144 7.50 -4.68 0.06
CA ALA A 144 7.01 -6.03 -0.16
C ALA A 144 5.76 -6.30 0.67
N TYR A 145 4.80 -7.05 0.13
CA TYR A 145 3.62 -7.47 0.89
C TYR A 145 3.99 -8.54 1.93
N ASN A 146 4.75 -9.52 1.50
CA ASN A 146 5.35 -10.57 2.33
C ASN A 146 6.47 -11.25 1.55
N TRP A 147 7.21 -12.13 2.22
CA TRP A 147 8.29 -12.91 1.60
C TRP A 147 7.85 -14.34 1.21
N GLY A 148 6.54 -14.56 1.05
CA GLY A 148 5.97 -15.84 0.69
C GLY A 148 6.31 -16.96 1.68
N LYS A 149 6.61 -18.14 1.17
CA LYS A 149 6.90 -19.32 1.99
C LYS A 149 8.19 -19.21 2.83
N TRP A 150 9.05 -18.27 2.55
CA TRP A 150 10.33 -18.06 3.26
C TRP A 150 10.25 -16.89 4.25
N GLY A 151 9.10 -16.25 4.39
CA GLY A 151 8.92 -15.06 5.23
C GLY A 151 9.15 -15.28 6.73
N TYR A 152 9.27 -16.51 7.17
CA TYR A 152 9.62 -16.86 8.56
C TYR A 152 11.13 -16.86 8.84
N ASP A 153 11.96 -16.83 7.80
CA ASP A 153 13.42 -16.90 7.90
C ASP A 153 14.00 -15.48 7.96
N GLY A 154 14.61 -15.14 9.10
CA GLY A 154 15.19 -13.81 9.33
C GLY A 154 16.37 -13.52 8.41
N GLU A 155 17.24 -14.49 8.14
CA GLU A 155 18.40 -14.31 7.27
C GLU A 155 17.98 -14.18 5.80
N TYR A 156 16.98 -14.95 5.37
CA TYR A 156 16.37 -14.76 4.06
C TYR A 156 15.76 -13.35 3.93
N THR A 157 15.04 -12.88 4.94
CA THR A 157 14.43 -11.54 4.96
C THR A 157 15.48 -10.45 4.84
N LYS A 158 16.53 -10.48 5.67
CA LYS A 158 17.66 -9.51 5.63
C LYS A 158 18.32 -9.51 4.25
N LYS A 159 18.62 -10.70 3.71
CA LYS A 159 19.24 -10.83 2.40
C LYS A 159 18.36 -10.24 1.30
N ARG A 160 17.05 -10.54 1.30
CA ARG A 160 16.12 -10.01 0.28
C ARG A 160 16.05 -8.49 0.31
N ILE A 161 15.96 -7.90 1.50
CA ILE A 161 15.94 -6.44 1.67
C ILE A 161 17.22 -5.81 1.15
N THR A 162 18.38 -6.34 1.55
CA THR A 162 19.69 -5.88 1.06
C THR A 162 19.81 -5.98 -0.45
N ASP A 163 19.42 -7.13 -1.04
CA ASP A 163 19.48 -7.35 -2.49
C ASP A 163 18.61 -6.33 -3.25
N ILE A 164 17.44 -5.97 -2.71
CA ILE A 164 16.52 -5.01 -3.32
C ILE A 164 17.08 -3.59 -3.19
N GLN A 165 17.50 -3.19 -2.00
CA GLN A 165 18.09 -1.86 -1.76
C GLN A 165 19.32 -1.59 -2.63
N ASN A 166 20.13 -2.61 -2.89
CA ASN A 166 21.33 -2.50 -3.72
C ASN A 166 21.05 -2.44 -5.24
N LYS A 167 19.85 -2.80 -5.67
CA LYS A 167 19.52 -2.92 -7.11
C LYS A 167 18.81 -1.70 -7.67
N GLY A 168 18.17 -0.89 -6.85
CA GLY A 168 17.18 0.06 -7.32
C GLY A 168 17.57 1.51 -7.21
N ASN A 169 16.95 2.30 -8.07
CA ASN A 169 16.94 3.76 -8.04
C ASN A 169 15.72 4.29 -7.27
N ILE A 170 14.84 3.43 -6.80
CA ILE A 170 13.64 3.81 -6.00
C ILE A 170 13.88 3.36 -4.58
N HIS A 171 13.49 4.19 -3.63
CA HIS A 171 13.56 3.86 -2.22
C HIS A 171 12.78 2.57 -1.92
N PHE A 172 13.33 1.70 -1.07
CA PHE A 172 12.64 0.48 -0.64
C PHE A 172 12.35 0.56 0.86
N VAL A 173 11.08 0.49 1.21
CA VAL A 173 10.61 0.41 2.59
C VAL A 173 10.77 -1.03 3.06
N PRO A 174 11.65 -1.30 4.02
CA PRO A 174 11.92 -2.64 4.50
C PRO A 174 10.66 -3.31 5.06
N THR A 175 10.41 -4.53 4.64
CA THR A 175 9.26 -5.31 5.08
C THR A 175 9.72 -6.52 5.88
N VAL A 176 9.14 -6.71 7.06
CA VAL A 176 9.27 -7.94 7.85
C VAL A 176 7.95 -8.69 7.81
N SER A 177 8.00 -9.97 7.46
CA SER A 177 6.82 -10.82 7.38
C SER A 177 6.75 -11.74 8.59
N THR A 178 5.57 -11.86 9.18
CA THR A 178 5.32 -12.85 10.25
C THR A 178 5.15 -14.28 9.73
N GLY A 179 5.26 -14.47 8.42
CA GLY A 179 4.96 -15.71 7.71
C GLY A 179 3.72 -15.56 6.84
N PHE A 180 3.40 -16.61 6.10
CA PHE A 180 2.30 -16.59 5.14
C PHE A 180 1.41 -17.81 5.27
N ASN A 181 0.12 -17.59 5.45
CA ASN A 181 -0.88 -18.67 5.51
C ASN A 181 -1.99 -18.38 4.51
N ASN A 182 -1.95 -19.07 3.37
CA ASN A 182 -2.98 -18.97 2.35
C ASN A 182 -3.83 -20.24 2.22
N VAL A 183 -3.97 -21.00 3.30
CA VAL A 183 -4.77 -22.24 3.31
C VAL A 183 -6.18 -22.00 2.78
N ALA A 184 -6.76 -20.85 3.05
CA ALA A 184 -8.11 -20.50 2.57
C ALA A 184 -8.20 -20.36 1.03
N TRP A 185 -7.08 -20.10 0.34
CA TRP A 185 -7.06 -19.89 -1.13
C TRP A 185 -6.34 -21.00 -1.88
N ALA A 186 -5.20 -21.44 -1.39
CA ALA A 186 -4.31 -22.33 -2.13
C ALA A 186 -3.84 -23.55 -1.32
N GLY A 187 -4.37 -23.75 -0.12
CA GLY A 187 -4.04 -24.88 0.74
C GLY A 187 -2.59 -24.92 1.24
N THR A 188 -1.82 -23.83 1.08
CA THR A 188 -0.42 -23.77 1.49
C THR A 188 -0.24 -22.97 2.78
N ARG A 189 0.68 -23.42 3.62
CA ARG A 189 1.05 -22.74 4.86
C ARG A 189 2.57 -22.72 4.99
N SER A 190 3.13 -21.53 5.20
CA SER A 190 4.52 -21.41 5.64
C SER A 190 4.60 -21.42 7.16
N PRO A 191 5.75 -21.81 7.74
CA PRO A 191 6.03 -21.53 9.14
C PRO A 191 5.86 -20.06 9.45
N GLN A 192 5.60 -19.72 10.70
CA GLN A 192 5.57 -18.35 11.17
C GLN A 192 6.94 -17.96 11.71
N MET A 193 7.29 -16.69 11.55
CA MET A 193 8.49 -16.12 12.18
C MET A 193 8.28 -16.10 13.68
N THR A 194 9.29 -16.52 14.45
CA THR A 194 9.22 -16.43 15.91
C THR A 194 9.39 -14.98 16.37
N PRO A 195 8.90 -14.62 17.57
CA PRO A 195 9.12 -13.29 18.14
C PRO A 195 10.62 -12.93 18.25
N GLU A 196 11.46 -13.91 18.59
CA GLU A 196 12.91 -13.75 18.68
C GLU A 196 13.52 -13.39 17.33
N THR A 197 13.20 -14.18 16.29
CA THR A 197 13.67 -13.93 14.92
C THR A 197 13.20 -12.58 14.41
N MET A 198 11.94 -12.22 14.66
CA MET A 198 11.40 -10.92 14.30
C MET A 198 12.12 -9.79 15.02
N GLY A 199 12.37 -9.95 16.31
CA GLY A 199 13.13 -8.99 17.11
C GLY A 199 14.55 -8.77 16.58
N ASP A 200 15.22 -9.82 16.12
CA ASP A 200 16.57 -9.74 15.56
C ASP A 200 16.58 -9.02 14.19
N VAL A 201 15.58 -9.27 13.34
CA VAL A 201 15.45 -8.53 12.08
C VAL A 201 15.15 -7.05 12.33
N LEU A 202 14.25 -6.74 13.28
CA LEU A 202 13.92 -5.35 13.63
C LEU A 202 15.09 -4.59 14.26
N LYS A 203 15.95 -5.26 15.04
CA LYS A 203 17.20 -4.67 15.54
C LYS A 203 18.17 -4.35 14.40
N TRP A 204 18.34 -5.31 13.49
CA TRP A 204 19.23 -5.13 12.33
C TRP A 204 18.83 -3.92 11.47
N PHE A 205 17.55 -3.55 11.38
CA PHE A 205 17.13 -2.33 10.69
C PHE A 205 17.57 -1.02 11.37
N LYS A 206 17.90 -1.07 12.65
CA LYS A 206 18.28 0.12 13.43
C LYS A 206 19.78 0.39 13.40
N GLU A 207 20.57 -0.58 12.97
CA GLU A 207 22.02 -0.52 12.83
C GLU A 207 22.44 -0.06 11.44
#